data_32a9660b1ea3470c76007c90035f640b
#
_entry.id   32a9660b1ea3470c76007c90035f640b
#
_cell.length_a   1.000
_cell.length_b   1.000
_cell.length_c   1.000
_cell.angle_alpha   90.00
_cell.angle_beta   90.00
_cell.angle_gamma   90.00
#
_symmetry.space_group_name_H-M   'P 1'
#
loop_
_entity.id
_entity.type
_entity.pdbx_description
1 polymer ?
#
loop_
_entity_poly.entity_id
_entity_poly.type
_entity_poly.pdbx_seq_one_letter_code
_entity_poly.pdbx_strand_id
1 'polypeptide(L)'
;MYMTYPTLGRSGRLGNQLWQIGSTVGLARLQYHEESPMHYDVIFPRWKYFPYFSFPQNLFTDDSSLIADAKHSRNFCHWLQPRQRGYMHDWKCLNLAKNDMSDWVRPSNLMKSLMKPYANKIQGATAVHVRRGDYQKVWGGINLLSKEYYLDAWPKKGRVVIFSDDPKWCKDNLPRVNSEVIHESEFLDFHLMASCENHVISNSTFSWWAAFNSSNVTYPLPWIKGANLDIFKNSWKPVQWQ
;
A
#
# COMPACT_ATOMS: atom_id res chain seq x y z
N MET A 1 5.63 8.23 26.61
CA MET A 1 5.20 9.36 25.73
C MET A 1 4.70 8.76 24.41
N TYR A 2 3.65 9.35 23.79
CA TYR A 2 3.10 8.83 22.55
C TYR A 2 3.57 9.61 21.33
N MET A 3 3.72 8.88 20.20
CA MET A 3 3.86 9.43 18.85
C MET A 3 2.64 9.05 18.02
N THR A 4 2.15 9.95 17.17
CA THR A 4 0.93 9.74 16.39
C THR A 4 1.01 10.38 15.00
N TYR A 5 0.11 9.95 14.11
CA TYR A 5 -0.31 10.67 12.91
C TYR A 5 -1.79 11.08 13.08
N PRO A 6 -2.07 12.26 13.66
CA PRO A 6 -3.41 12.61 14.18
C PRO A 6 -4.46 12.78 13.09
N THR A 7 -4.07 12.91 11.82
CA THR A 7 -4.98 13.01 10.68
C THR A 7 -5.12 11.69 9.91
N LEU A 8 -4.75 10.54 10.54
CA LEU A 8 -4.96 9.23 9.95
C LEU A 8 -6.45 9.06 9.57
N GLY A 9 -6.69 8.54 8.38
CA GLY A 9 -8.05 8.37 7.86
C GLY A 9 -8.64 9.59 7.17
N ARG A 10 -8.06 10.79 7.34
CA ARG A 10 -8.54 12.03 6.72
C ARG A 10 -7.78 12.42 5.45
N SER A 11 -6.58 11.90 5.25
CA SER A 11 -5.71 12.25 4.13
C SER A 11 -5.21 10.99 3.43
N GLY A 12 -5.38 10.94 2.12
CA GLY A 12 -5.04 9.79 1.30
C GLY A 12 -6.03 8.63 1.42
N ARG A 13 -5.85 7.63 0.54
CA ARG A 13 -6.60 6.37 0.58
C ARG A 13 -5.82 5.30 1.35
N LEU A 14 -6.36 4.08 1.42
CA LEU A 14 -5.82 2.95 2.18
C LEU A 14 -4.28 2.82 2.09
N GLY A 15 -3.71 2.78 0.89
CA GLY A 15 -2.27 2.61 0.72
C GLY A 15 -1.43 3.74 1.35
N ASN A 16 -1.87 5.01 1.21
CA ASN A 16 -1.20 6.14 1.85
C ASN A 16 -1.32 6.09 3.38
N GLN A 17 -2.48 5.64 3.88
CA GLN A 17 -2.71 5.52 5.32
C GLN A 17 -1.85 4.40 5.93
N LEU A 18 -1.63 3.31 5.23
CA LEU A 18 -0.67 2.27 5.65
C LEU A 18 0.78 2.80 5.72
N TRP A 19 1.17 3.69 4.79
CA TRP A 19 2.45 4.39 4.87
C TRP A 19 2.53 5.29 6.10
N GLN A 20 1.47 6.05 6.41
CA GLN A 20 1.39 6.90 7.59
C GLN A 20 1.57 6.08 8.88
N ILE A 21 0.92 4.92 8.98
CA ILE A 21 1.06 4.02 10.12
C ILE A 21 2.50 3.47 10.20
N GLY A 22 2.95 2.79 9.17
CA GLY A 22 4.24 2.08 9.18
C GLY A 22 5.42 3.01 9.40
N SER A 23 5.43 4.18 8.73
CA SER A 23 6.52 5.14 8.92
C SER A 23 6.46 5.84 10.28
N THR A 24 5.28 6.04 10.88
CA THR A 24 5.17 6.57 12.25
C THR A 24 5.73 5.57 13.27
N VAL A 25 5.41 4.28 13.13
CA VAL A 25 5.97 3.22 13.99
C VAL A 25 7.49 3.14 13.83
N GLY A 26 7.98 3.15 12.60
CA GLY A 26 9.43 3.12 12.36
C GLY A 26 10.15 4.36 12.87
N LEU A 27 9.53 5.54 12.73
CA LEU A 27 10.09 6.78 13.25
C LEU A 27 10.18 6.80 14.79
N ALA A 28 9.16 6.29 15.48
CA ALA A 28 9.19 6.15 16.93
C ALA A 28 10.39 5.29 17.39
N ARG A 29 10.72 4.24 16.63
CA ARG A 29 11.91 3.41 16.87
C ARG A 29 13.21 4.12 16.53
N LEU A 30 13.24 4.89 15.44
CA LEU A 30 14.42 5.65 15.03
C LEU A 30 14.82 6.67 16.10
N GLN A 31 13.87 7.41 16.66
CA GLN A 31 14.11 8.38 17.72
C GLN A 31 14.69 7.74 19.00
N TYR A 32 14.34 6.49 19.30
CA TYR A 32 14.93 5.74 20.40
C TYR A 32 16.43 5.46 20.19
N HIS A 33 16.89 5.27 18.96
CA HIS A 33 18.27 4.87 18.67
C HIS A 33 19.25 6.02 18.44
N GLU A 34 18.79 7.18 17.92
CA GLU A 34 19.71 8.20 17.40
C GLU A 34 19.91 9.41 18.33
N GLU A 35 18.94 9.84 19.14
CA GLU A 35 19.03 11.18 19.72
C GLU A 35 18.50 11.34 21.16
N SER A 36 17.84 10.36 21.73
CA SER A 36 17.20 10.53 23.04
C SER A 36 16.90 9.20 23.72
N PRO A 37 17.03 9.12 25.06
CA PRO A 37 16.55 7.97 25.83
C PRO A 37 15.02 7.90 25.89
N MET A 38 14.30 8.72 25.14
CA MET A 38 12.83 8.76 25.17
C MET A 38 12.24 7.68 24.28
N HIS A 39 11.62 6.69 24.88
CA HIS A 39 10.80 5.69 24.21
C HIS A 39 9.45 6.30 23.86
N TYR A 40 9.08 6.24 22.56
CA TYR A 40 7.75 6.61 22.10
C TYR A 40 6.91 5.35 21.86
N ASP A 41 5.82 5.21 22.59
CA ASP A 41 4.73 4.33 22.20
C ASP A 41 3.97 4.97 21.03
N VAL A 42 3.34 4.15 20.20
CA VAL A 42 2.58 4.67 19.05
C VAL A 42 1.10 4.50 19.32
N ILE A 43 0.35 5.57 19.03
CA ILE A 43 -1.11 5.56 19.13
C ILE A 43 -1.72 6.32 17.96
N PHE A 44 -2.82 5.84 17.41
CA PHE A 44 -3.52 6.45 16.31
C PHE A 44 -4.99 6.71 16.63
N PRO A 45 -5.63 7.71 16.02
CA PRO A 45 -7.08 7.81 16.03
C PRO A 45 -7.72 6.57 15.40
N ARG A 46 -8.95 6.23 15.81
CA ARG A 46 -9.68 5.08 15.26
C ARG A 46 -9.68 5.12 13.74
N TRP A 47 -9.36 3.98 13.13
CA TRP A 47 -9.19 3.83 11.70
C TRP A 47 -10.27 2.91 11.11
N LYS A 48 -10.99 3.39 10.10
CA LYS A 48 -12.14 2.67 9.52
C LYS A 48 -11.80 1.30 8.92
N TYR A 49 -10.55 1.09 8.49
CA TYR A 49 -10.10 -0.18 7.91
C TYR A 49 -9.60 -1.18 8.97
N PHE A 50 -9.45 -0.75 10.23
CA PHE A 50 -8.94 -1.59 11.31
C PHE A 50 -9.57 -2.99 11.37
N PRO A 51 -10.92 -3.17 11.23
CA PRO A 51 -11.54 -4.50 11.33
C PRO A 51 -11.09 -5.51 10.28
N TYR A 52 -10.52 -5.07 9.18
CA TYR A 52 -10.15 -5.91 8.04
C TYR A 52 -8.70 -6.39 8.10
N PHE A 53 -7.89 -5.86 9.00
CA PHE A 53 -6.47 -6.10 9.16
C PHE A 53 -6.15 -6.76 10.52
N SER A 54 -4.92 -7.28 10.66
CA SER A 54 -4.45 -7.93 11.90
C SER A 54 -3.67 -6.99 12.83
N PHE A 55 -4.02 -5.69 12.84
CA PHE A 55 -3.38 -4.72 13.73
C PHE A 55 -3.70 -4.98 15.20
N PRO A 56 -2.75 -4.72 16.12
CA PRO A 56 -3.03 -4.73 17.56
C PRO A 56 -4.09 -3.68 17.94
N GLN A 57 -5.00 -4.06 18.83
CA GLN A 57 -6.12 -3.16 19.24
C GLN A 57 -5.64 -1.90 19.96
N ASN A 58 -4.59 -2.01 20.76
CA ASN A 58 -4.01 -0.91 21.52
C ASN A 58 -3.31 0.16 20.67
N LEU A 59 -3.14 -0.05 19.37
CA LEU A 59 -2.63 0.98 18.47
C LEU A 59 -3.65 2.06 18.11
N PHE A 60 -4.94 1.84 18.38
CA PHE A 60 -6.01 2.76 17.97
C PHE A 60 -6.87 3.15 19.14
N THR A 61 -7.23 4.45 19.22
CA THR A 61 -8.04 5.00 20.29
C THR A 61 -9.11 5.95 19.78
N ASP A 62 -10.21 6.04 20.52
CA ASP A 62 -11.23 7.09 20.38
C ASP A 62 -10.96 8.28 21.32
N ASP A 63 -9.98 8.15 22.22
CA ASP A 63 -9.62 9.23 23.15
C ASP A 63 -8.84 10.32 22.42
N SER A 64 -9.54 11.41 22.15
CA SER A 64 -8.97 12.58 21.47
C SER A 64 -7.94 13.32 22.31
N SER A 65 -7.95 13.20 23.63
CA SER A 65 -6.97 13.83 24.52
C SER A 65 -5.60 13.15 24.38
N LEU A 66 -5.55 11.83 24.33
CA LEU A 66 -4.32 11.10 24.07
C LEU A 66 -3.70 11.43 22.71
N ILE A 67 -4.54 11.63 21.68
CA ILE A 67 -4.07 12.04 20.35
C ILE A 67 -3.53 13.48 20.36
N ALA A 68 -4.20 14.40 21.11
CA ALA A 68 -3.78 15.79 21.19
C ALA A 68 -2.44 15.95 21.94
N ASP A 69 -2.20 15.16 22.96
CA ASP A 69 -0.98 15.19 23.78
C ASP A 69 0.21 14.45 23.12
N ALA A 70 -0.05 13.62 22.13
CA ALA A 70 0.98 12.85 21.44
C ALA A 70 1.84 13.72 20.51
N LYS A 71 3.10 13.34 20.32
CA LYS A 71 4.00 13.99 19.36
C LYS A 71 3.60 13.65 17.92
N HIS A 72 3.44 14.67 17.10
CA HIS A 72 3.04 14.51 15.69
C HIS A 72 4.22 14.03 14.85
N SER A 73 4.15 12.83 14.29
CA SER A 73 5.25 12.19 13.54
C SER A 73 5.78 13.03 12.37
N ARG A 74 4.93 13.78 11.65
CA ARG A 74 5.36 14.67 10.56
C ARG A 74 6.40 15.73 10.99
N ASN A 75 6.40 16.11 12.25
CA ASN A 75 7.31 17.13 12.75
C ASN A 75 8.77 16.62 12.86
N PHE A 76 8.96 15.30 12.82
CA PHE A 76 10.27 14.66 12.90
C PHE A 76 10.83 14.23 11.54
N CYS A 77 10.08 14.41 10.45
CA CYS A 77 10.46 13.97 9.11
C CYS A 77 10.94 15.14 8.24
N HIS A 78 11.84 15.99 8.77
CA HIS A 78 12.35 17.18 8.06
C HIS A 78 13.20 16.82 6.83
N TRP A 79 13.78 15.62 6.76
CA TRP A 79 14.54 15.12 5.60
C TRP A 79 13.67 14.70 4.42
N LEU A 80 12.35 14.49 4.63
CA LEU A 80 11.45 14.14 3.54
C LEU A 80 11.09 15.37 2.69
N GLN A 81 11.04 15.17 1.38
CA GLN A 81 10.47 16.15 0.46
C GLN A 81 9.00 16.44 0.83
N PRO A 82 8.48 17.65 0.57
CA PRO A 82 7.13 18.03 0.99
C PRO A 82 6.02 17.03 0.58
N ARG A 83 6.11 16.47 -0.63
CA ARG A 83 5.14 15.46 -1.12
C ARG A 83 5.23 14.13 -0.36
N GLN A 84 6.44 13.66 -0.09
CA GLN A 84 6.69 12.44 0.69
C GLN A 84 6.22 12.63 2.13
N ARG A 85 6.54 13.80 2.73
CA ARG A 85 6.14 14.15 4.11
C ARG A 85 4.61 14.13 4.29
N GLY A 86 3.84 14.54 3.26
CA GLY A 86 2.38 14.54 3.30
C GLY A 86 1.77 13.17 3.59
N TYR A 87 2.39 12.09 3.11
CA TYR A 87 1.93 10.71 3.30
C TYR A 87 2.95 9.83 4.02
N MET A 88 4.05 10.40 4.51
CA MET A 88 5.10 9.65 5.21
C MET A 88 5.70 8.52 4.37
N HIS A 89 5.91 8.74 3.06
CA HIS A 89 6.55 7.76 2.17
C HIS A 89 8.04 7.70 2.46
N ASP A 90 8.42 7.06 3.55
CA ASP A 90 9.79 6.96 4.06
C ASP A 90 10.20 5.50 4.26
N TRP A 91 11.02 4.99 3.34
CA TRP A 91 11.51 3.63 3.43
C TRP A 91 12.45 3.39 4.63
N LYS A 92 13.26 4.40 5.02
CA LYS A 92 14.15 4.30 6.18
C LYS A 92 13.33 4.01 7.45
N CYS A 93 12.29 4.79 7.69
CA CYS A 93 11.40 4.58 8.82
C CYS A 93 10.62 3.27 8.68
N LEU A 94 9.96 3.04 7.53
CA LEU A 94 9.18 1.82 7.32
C LEU A 94 10.00 0.55 7.50
N ASN A 95 11.26 0.53 7.08
CA ASN A 95 12.13 -0.64 7.22
C ASN A 95 12.36 -1.04 8.67
N LEU A 96 12.32 -0.09 9.61
CA LEU A 96 12.37 -0.37 11.05
C LEU A 96 11.08 -1.03 11.57
N ALA A 97 9.96 -0.79 10.93
CA ALA A 97 8.66 -1.36 11.26
C ALA A 97 8.25 -2.55 10.36
N LYS A 98 9.12 -2.99 9.45
CA LYS A 98 8.73 -3.92 8.37
C LYS A 98 8.16 -5.25 8.85
N ASN A 99 8.69 -5.79 9.95
CA ASN A 99 8.23 -7.07 10.48
C ASN A 99 6.81 -6.95 11.06
N ASP A 100 6.56 -5.90 11.85
CA ASP A 100 5.21 -5.65 12.39
C ASP A 100 4.24 -5.39 11.26
N MET A 101 4.59 -4.51 10.32
CA MET A 101 3.73 -4.22 9.17
C MET A 101 3.47 -5.47 8.32
N SER A 102 4.46 -6.37 8.18
CA SER A 102 4.28 -7.65 7.50
C SER A 102 3.18 -8.51 8.13
N ASP A 103 3.09 -8.52 9.45
CA ASP A 103 2.05 -9.25 10.18
C ASP A 103 0.74 -8.48 10.23
N TRP A 104 0.78 -7.18 10.46
CA TRP A 104 -0.41 -6.35 10.66
C TRP A 104 -1.22 -6.14 9.39
N VAL A 105 -0.59 -6.10 8.21
CA VAL A 105 -1.31 -5.98 6.93
C VAL A 105 -1.98 -7.29 6.48
N ARG A 106 -1.81 -8.38 7.22
CA ARG A 106 -2.51 -9.65 6.95
C ARG A 106 -4.02 -9.51 7.19
N PRO A 107 -4.82 -10.34 6.52
CA PRO A 107 -6.26 -10.32 6.71
C PRO A 107 -6.67 -10.76 8.12
N SER A 108 -7.58 -10.02 8.75
CA SER A 108 -8.25 -10.42 9.99
C SER A 108 -9.10 -11.68 9.78
N ASN A 109 -9.62 -12.26 10.85
CA ASN A 109 -10.53 -13.42 10.74
C ASN A 109 -11.83 -13.06 10.00
N LEU A 110 -12.35 -11.85 10.18
CA LEU A 110 -13.47 -11.32 9.40
C LEU A 110 -13.12 -11.32 7.91
N MET A 111 -11.97 -10.75 7.55
CA MET A 111 -11.53 -10.66 6.17
C MET A 111 -11.29 -12.03 5.55
N LYS A 112 -10.66 -12.97 6.27
CA LYS A 112 -10.49 -14.37 5.81
C LYS A 112 -11.83 -15.02 5.45
N SER A 113 -12.87 -14.74 6.22
CA SER A 113 -14.21 -15.26 5.92
C SER A 113 -14.80 -14.66 4.64
N LEU A 114 -14.63 -13.35 4.42
CA LEU A 114 -15.08 -12.66 3.20
C LEU A 114 -14.33 -13.11 1.95
N MET A 115 -13.08 -13.54 2.08
CA MET A 115 -12.24 -14.01 0.97
C MET A 115 -12.54 -15.44 0.53
N LYS A 116 -13.18 -16.26 1.35
CA LYS A 116 -13.44 -17.69 1.04
C LYS A 116 -14.04 -17.95 -0.35
N PRO A 117 -15.05 -17.18 -0.82
CA PRO A 117 -15.63 -17.41 -2.15
C PRO A 117 -14.65 -17.23 -3.32
N TYR A 118 -13.53 -16.51 -3.08
CA TYR A 118 -12.55 -16.17 -4.10
C TYR A 118 -11.31 -17.08 -4.08
N ALA A 119 -11.21 -18.02 -3.12
CA ALA A 119 -10.00 -18.81 -2.90
C ALA A 119 -9.51 -19.50 -4.18
N ASN A 120 -10.39 -20.17 -4.94
CA ASN A 120 -10.05 -20.85 -6.18
C ASN A 120 -9.61 -19.88 -7.31
N LYS A 121 -9.97 -18.62 -7.22
CA LYS A 121 -9.61 -17.60 -8.22
C LYS A 121 -8.21 -17.06 -8.00
N ILE A 122 -7.82 -16.85 -6.75
CA ILE A 122 -6.56 -16.20 -6.36
C ILE A 122 -5.40 -17.18 -6.13
N GLN A 123 -5.70 -18.44 -5.82
CA GLN A 123 -4.67 -19.46 -5.56
C GLN A 123 -3.78 -19.68 -6.79
N GLY A 124 -2.46 -19.48 -6.65
CA GLY A 124 -1.47 -19.61 -7.72
C GLY A 124 -1.59 -18.54 -8.82
N ALA A 125 -2.43 -17.53 -8.64
CA ALA A 125 -2.65 -16.49 -9.62
C ALA A 125 -1.60 -15.39 -9.56
N THR A 126 -1.45 -14.67 -10.67
CA THR A 126 -0.77 -13.37 -10.70
C THR A 126 -1.80 -12.25 -10.59
N ALA A 127 -1.66 -11.39 -9.59
CA ALA A 127 -2.44 -10.16 -9.49
C ALA A 127 -1.90 -9.10 -10.44
N VAL A 128 -2.74 -8.50 -11.24
CA VAL A 128 -2.43 -7.30 -12.05
C VAL A 128 -3.27 -6.14 -11.56
N HIS A 129 -2.63 -5.12 -11.02
CA HIS A 129 -3.34 -3.93 -10.57
C HIS A 129 -3.30 -2.82 -11.61
N VAL A 130 -4.47 -2.35 -11.98
CA VAL A 130 -4.66 -1.26 -12.95
C VAL A 130 -5.30 -0.06 -12.25
N ARG A 131 -4.56 1.05 -12.17
CA ARG A 131 -5.03 2.30 -11.56
C ARG A 131 -5.28 3.33 -12.64
N ARG A 132 -6.53 3.75 -12.82
CA ARG A 132 -6.94 4.71 -13.84
C ARG A 132 -7.84 5.81 -13.28
N GLY A 133 -8.91 5.49 -12.64
CA GLY A 133 -9.95 6.34 -12.06
C GLY A 133 -9.62 7.83 -11.98
N ASP A 134 -9.22 8.29 -10.79
CA ASP A 134 -8.81 9.68 -10.56
C ASP A 134 -7.49 10.05 -11.28
N TYR A 135 -6.61 9.09 -11.61
CA TYR A 135 -5.35 9.35 -12.32
C TYR A 135 -5.55 9.93 -13.72
N GLN A 136 -6.69 9.68 -14.35
CA GLN A 136 -7.04 10.31 -15.63
C GLN A 136 -7.18 11.83 -15.51
N LYS A 137 -7.55 12.34 -14.34
CA LYS A 137 -7.82 13.76 -14.09
C LYS A 137 -6.70 14.44 -13.31
N VAL A 138 -5.99 13.69 -12.46
CA VAL A 138 -4.92 14.25 -11.62
C VAL A 138 -3.72 14.59 -12.49
N TRP A 139 -3.31 15.86 -12.45
CA TRP A 139 -2.16 16.40 -13.20
C TRP A 139 -2.19 16.07 -14.70
N GLY A 140 -3.37 16.15 -15.33
CA GLY A 140 -3.54 15.89 -16.75
C GLY A 140 -3.22 14.45 -17.17
N GLY A 141 -3.27 13.49 -16.24
CA GLY A 141 -3.00 12.08 -16.53
C GLY A 141 -1.54 11.72 -16.73
N ILE A 142 -0.60 12.62 -16.37
CA ILE A 142 0.84 12.43 -16.62
C ILE A 142 1.42 11.15 -15.99
N ASN A 143 0.80 10.64 -14.93
CA ASN A 143 1.19 9.43 -14.23
C ASN A 143 0.31 8.22 -14.56
N LEU A 144 -0.56 8.35 -15.55
CA LEU A 144 -1.40 7.24 -16.01
C LEU A 144 -0.52 6.25 -16.79
N LEU A 145 -0.44 5.02 -16.31
CA LEU A 145 0.30 3.97 -17.01
C LEU A 145 -0.39 3.59 -18.32
N SER A 146 0.40 3.45 -19.36
CA SER A 146 -0.08 3.07 -20.70
C SER A 146 -0.44 1.58 -20.76
N LYS A 147 -1.15 1.19 -21.80
CA LYS A 147 -1.46 -0.21 -22.08
C LYS A 147 -0.18 -1.05 -22.27
N GLU A 148 0.81 -0.47 -22.91
CA GLU A 148 2.09 -1.12 -23.22
C GLU A 148 2.80 -1.57 -21.95
N TYR A 149 2.82 -0.75 -20.89
CA TYR A 149 3.36 -1.16 -19.60
C TYR A 149 2.75 -2.49 -19.11
N TYR A 150 1.43 -2.60 -19.17
CA TYR A 150 0.75 -3.82 -18.72
C TYR A 150 1.03 -5.01 -19.63
N LEU A 151 1.17 -4.80 -20.94
CA LEU A 151 1.49 -5.86 -21.89
C LEU A 151 2.94 -6.35 -21.72
N ASP A 152 3.89 -5.45 -21.48
CA ASP A 152 5.30 -5.79 -21.24
C ASP A 152 5.49 -6.51 -19.91
N ALA A 153 4.72 -6.12 -18.90
CA ALA A 153 4.71 -6.75 -17.58
C ALA A 153 3.81 -8.00 -17.50
N TRP A 154 3.07 -8.35 -18.58
CA TRP A 154 2.06 -9.40 -18.54
C TRP A 154 2.69 -10.77 -18.27
N PRO A 155 2.09 -11.59 -17.36
CA PRO A 155 2.60 -12.94 -17.10
C PRO A 155 2.54 -13.81 -18.33
N LYS A 156 3.66 -14.48 -18.67
CA LYS A 156 3.73 -15.37 -19.84
C LYS A 156 2.92 -16.65 -19.70
N LYS A 157 2.56 -17.03 -18.49
CA LYS A 157 1.79 -18.25 -18.17
C LYS A 157 1.04 -18.10 -16.84
N GLY A 158 0.09 -18.98 -16.60
CA GLY A 158 -0.70 -19.02 -15.37
C GLY A 158 -1.98 -18.21 -15.46
N ARG A 159 -2.71 -18.20 -14.35
CA ARG A 159 -3.94 -17.43 -14.19
C ARG A 159 -3.62 -16.00 -13.81
N VAL A 160 -4.38 -15.07 -14.35
CA VAL A 160 -4.28 -13.65 -14.04
C VAL A 160 -5.58 -13.16 -13.40
N VAL A 161 -5.47 -12.45 -12.30
CA VAL A 161 -6.59 -11.73 -11.67
C VAL A 161 -6.30 -10.24 -11.72
N ILE A 162 -7.16 -9.50 -12.40
CA ILE A 162 -7.01 -8.06 -12.60
C ILE A 162 -7.86 -7.34 -11.55
N PHE A 163 -7.24 -6.44 -10.80
CA PHE A 163 -7.88 -5.54 -9.85
C PHE A 163 -7.83 -4.11 -10.38
N SER A 164 -8.96 -3.44 -10.50
CA SER A 164 -8.99 -2.12 -11.10
C SER A 164 -10.17 -1.27 -10.67
N ASP A 165 -9.95 0.05 -10.62
CA ASP A 165 -11.00 1.07 -10.53
C ASP A 165 -11.61 1.45 -11.91
N ASP A 166 -11.16 0.80 -13.00
CA ASP A 166 -11.70 0.91 -14.36
C ASP A 166 -11.82 -0.49 -15.02
N PRO A 167 -12.76 -1.34 -14.56
CA PRO A 167 -12.94 -2.70 -15.07
C PRO A 167 -13.26 -2.75 -16.57
N LYS A 168 -13.95 -1.72 -17.09
CA LYS A 168 -14.31 -1.65 -18.51
C LYS A 168 -13.06 -1.53 -19.37
N TRP A 169 -12.18 -0.58 -19.02
CA TRP A 169 -10.93 -0.40 -19.74
C TRP A 169 -10.09 -1.69 -19.73
N CYS A 170 -10.01 -2.37 -18.60
CA CYS A 170 -9.27 -3.63 -18.50
C CYS A 170 -9.81 -4.68 -19.48
N LYS A 171 -11.13 -4.86 -19.54
CA LYS A 171 -11.77 -5.82 -20.46
C LYS A 171 -11.55 -5.48 -21.93
N ASP A 172 -11.45 -4.20 -22.25
CA ASP A 172 -11.31 -3.72 -23.65
C ASP A 172 -9.84 -3.72 -24.12
N ASN A 173 -8.86 -3.64 -23.21
CA ASN A 173 -7.47 -3.36 -23.55
C ASN A 173 -6.46 -4.45 -23.14
N LEU A 174 -6.80 -5.32 -22.19
CA LEU A 174 -5.87 -6.33 -21.68
C LEU A 174 -6.23 -7.75 -22.16
N PRO A 175 -5.25 -8.69 -22.18
CA PRO A 175 -5.49 -10.07 -22.62
C PRO A 175 -6.60 -10.74 -21.80
N ARG A 176 -7.52 -11.42 -22.49
CA ARG A 176 -8.68 -12.10 -21.88
C ARG A 176 -8.43 -13.57 -21.58
N VAL A 177 -7.44 -14.17 -22.21
CA VAL A 177 -7.14 -15.60 -22.03
C VAL A 177 -6.53 -15.82 -20.66
N ASN A 178 -7.12 -16.73 -19.90
CA ASN A 178 -6.73 -17.05 -18.51
C ASN A 178 -6.73 -15.84 -17.56
N SER A 179 -7.52 -14.81 -17.85
CA SER A 179 -7.65 -13.64 -17.00
C SER A 179 -9.10 -13.34 -16.62
N GLU A 180 -9.30 -12.82 -15.42
CA GLU A 180 -10.59 -12.30 -14.97
C GLU A 180 -10.40 -10.98 -14.22
N VAL A 181 -11.40 -10.11 -14.26
CA VAL A 181 -11.42 -8.85 -13.54
C VAL A 181 -12.26 -9.01 -12.29
N ILE A 182 -11.67 -8.73 -11.14
CA ILE A 182 -12.36 -8.60 -9.85
C ILE A 182 -12.46 -7.11 -9.51
N HIS A 183 -13.63 -6.68 -9.04
CA HIS A 183 -13.90 -5.33 -8.59
C HIS A 183 -14.94 -5.38 -7.48
N GLU A 184 -14.45 -5.41 -6.26
CA GLU A 184 -15.22 -5.50 -5.03
C GLU A 184 -15.01 -4.23 -4.18
N SER A 185 -15.14 -4.33 -2.87
CA SER A 185 -14.74 -3.23 -1.98
C SER A 185 -13.22 -3.08 -1.91
N GLU A 186 -12.74 -1.85 -1.66
CA GLU A 186 -11.31 -1.51 -1.59
C GLU A 186 -10.53 -2.46 -0.67
N PHE A 187 -11.08 -2.79 0.50
CA PHE A 187 -10.41 -3.67 1.46
C PHE A 187 -10.43 -5.15 1.03
N LEU A 188 -11.47 -5.61 0.34
CA LEU A 188 -11.54 -6.98 -0.18
C LEU A 188 -10.58 -7.15 -1.36
N ASP A 189 -10.60 -6.25 -2.32
CA ASP A 189 -9.65 -6.22 -3.44
C ASP A 189 -8.20 -6.19 -2.95
N PHE A 190 -7.90 -5.41 -1.89
CA PHE A 190 -6.57 -5.36 -1.28
C PHE A 190 -6.10 -6.74 -0.82
N HIS A 191 -6.91 -7.43 -0.03
CA HIS A 191 -6.51 -8.72 0.55
C HIS A 191 -6.54 -9.87 -0.46
N LEU A 192 -7.47 -9.85 -1.43
CA LEU A 192 -7.44 -10.79 -2.55
C LEU A 192 -6.18 -10.64 -3.38
N MET A 193 -5.81 -9.40 -3.72
CA MET A 193 -4.55 -9.09 -4.40
C MET A 193 -3.35 -9.56 -3.59
N ALA A 194 -3.29 -9.23 -2.30
CA ALA A 194 -2.20 -9.61 -1.41
C ALA A 194 -2.03 -11.14 -1.25
N SER A 195 -3.07 -11.90 -1.54
CA SER A 195 -3.07 -13.37 -1.45
C SER A 195 -2.71 -14.07 -2.77
N CYS A 196 -2.51 -13.33 -3.85
CA CYS A 196 -1.97 -13.89 -5.09
C CYS A 196 -0.48 -14.19 -4.95
N GLU A 197 0.03 -15.11 -5.76
CA GLU A 197 1.42 -15.56 -5.71
C GLU A 197 2.39 -14.52 -6.29
N ASN A 198 2.02 -13.92 -7.39
CA ASN A 198 2.83 -12.94 -8.12
C ASN A 198 2.05 -11.63 -8.30
N HIS A 199 2.78 -10.55 -8.54
CA HIS A 199 2.16 -9.21 -8.64
C HIS A 199 2.75 -8.41 -9.80
N VAL A 200 1.89 -7.81 -10.60
CA VAL A 200 2.18 -6.70 -11.50
C VAL A 200 1.45 -5.49 -10.95
N ILE A 201 2.19 -4.55 -10.39
CA ILE A 201 1.60 -3.40 -9.70
C ILE A 201 1.60 -2.15 -10.57
N SER A 202 0.58 -1.31 -10.40
CA SER A 202 0.61 0.06 -10.92
C SER A 202 1.40 0.97 -9.97
N ASN A 203 1.64 2.21 -10.38
CA ASN A 203 2.26 3.27 -9.57
C ASN A 203 1.31 3.78 -8.44
N SER A 204 0.76 2.85 -7.69
CA SER A 204 -0.20 3.09 -6.61
C SER A 204 0.27 2.48 -5.29
N THR A 205 0.26 3.28 -4.24
CA THR A 205 0.56 2.82 -2.88
C THR A 205 -0.36 1.68 -2.41
N PHE A 206 -1.56 1.59 -2.97
CA PHE A 206 -2.49 0.49 -2.72
C PHE A 206 -1.90 -0.86 -3.15
N SER A 207 -1.49 -1.00 -4.41
CA SER A 207 -0.89 -2.24 -4.91
C SER A 207 0.52 -2.47 -4.38
N TRP A 208 1.26 -1.41 -4.06
CA TRP A 208 2.54 -1.52 -3.39
C TRP A 208 2.40 -2.24 -2.04
N TRP A 209 1.41 -1.82 -1.22
CA TRP A 209 1.14 -2.46 0.06
C TRP A 209 0.52 -3.85 -0.07
N ALA A 210 -0.35 -4.09 -1.05
CA ALA A 210 -0.86 -5.43 -1.30
C ALA A 210 0.26 -6.41 -1.65
N ALA A 211 1.28 -5.96 -2.40
CA ALA A 211 2.45 -6.75 -2.75
C ALA A 211 3.56 -6.75 -1.67
N PHE A 212 3.35 -6.07 -0.54
CA PHE A 212 4.41 -5.85 0.48
C PHE A 212 5.06 -7.14 0.98
N ASN A 213 4.30 -8.20 1.16
CA ASN A 213 4.80 -9.49 1.63
C ASN A 213 5.30 -10.42 0.51
N SER A 214 5.21 -10.01 -0.77
CA SER A 214 5.66 -10.79 -1.90
C SER A 214 7.11 -10.47 -2.30
N SER A 215 7.83 -11.49 -2.80
CA SER A 215 9.13 -11.33 -3.46
C SER A 215 9.01 -11.26 -4.99
N ASN A 216 7.90 -11.74 -5.56
CA ASN A 216 7.67 -11.81 -7.00
C ASN A 216 6.79 -10.65 -7.46
N VAL A 217 7.38 -9.47 -7.58
CA VAL A 217 6.66 -8.23 -7.92
C VAL A 217 7.33 -7.56 -9.11
N THR A 218 6.51 -7.18 -10.09
CA THR A 218 6.88 -6.32 -11.22
C THR A 218 6.26 -4.94 -10.99
N TYR A 219 7.04 -3.86 -11.13
CA TYR A 219 6.61 -2.50 -10.87
C TYR A 219 7.02 -1.52 -11.99
N PRO A 220 6.29 -0.40 -12.16
CA PRO A 220 6.63 0.60 -13.17
C PRO A 220 7.80 1.47 -12.74
N LEU A 221 8.76 1.68 -13.65
CA LEU A 221 9.88 2.60 -13.45
C LEU A 221 9.91 3.63 -14.59
N PRO A 222 9.90 4.94 -14.31
CA PRO A 222 9.83 5.58 -12.97
C PRO A 222 8.48 5.36 -12.28
N TRP A 223 8.44 5.38 -10.95
CA TRP A 223 7.19 5.27 -10.20
C TRP A 223 6.25 6.46 -10.44
N ILE A 224 6.82 7.65 -10.47
CA ILE A 224 6.16 8.90 -10.82
C ILE A 224 7.09 9.63 -11.78
N LYS A 225 6.58 10.16 -12.90
CA LYS A 225 7.39 10.95 -13.82
C LYS A 225 8.08 12.12 -13.09
N GLY A 226 9.40 12.19 -13.26
CA GLY A 226 10.22 13.24 -12.64
C GLY A 226 10.58 13.03 -11.16
N ALA A 227 10.28 11.85 -10.57
CA ALA A 227 10.69 11.53 -9.21
C ALA A 227 11.16 10.09 -9.07
N ASN A 228 12.37 9.91 -8.53
CA ASN A 228 12.85 8.61 -8.07
C ASN A 228 12.46 8.46 -6.60
N LEU A 229 11.69 7.41 -6.30
CA LEU A 229 11.35 7.02 -4.94
C LEU A 229 12.11 5.75 -4.60
N ASP A 230 12.90 5.79 -3.53
CA ASP A 230 13.57 4.61 -2.98
C ASP A 230 12.62 3.87 -2.04
N ILE A 231 11.64 3.18 -2.61
CA ILE A 231 10.59 2.45 -1.87
C ILE A 231 10.47 0.99 -2.30
N PHE A 232 11.41 0.50 -3.13
CA PHE A 232 11.32 -0.83 -3.71
C PHE A 232 12.27 -1.81 -3.04
N LYS A 233 11.84 -3.06 -2.93
CA LYS A 233 12.70 -4.14 -2.46
C LYS A 233 13.65 -4.59 -3.59
N ASN A 234 14.86 -5.00 -3.25
CA ASN A 234 15.84 -5.47 -4.21
C ASN A 234 15.38 -6.69 -5.03
N SER A 235 14.44 -7.47 -4.51
CA SER A 235 13.85 -8.62 -5.20
C SER A 235 12.80 -8.26 -6.25
N TRP A 236 12.30 -7.02 -6.25
CA TRP A 236 11.27 -6.55 -7.16
C TRP A 236 11.86 -6.16 -8.51
N LYS A 237 11.11 -6.39 -9.58
CA LYS A 237 11.58 -6.21 -10.97
C LYS A 237 10.97 -4.96 -11.61
N PRO A 238 11.79 -3.99 -12.06
CA PRO A 238 11.27 -2.83 -12.78
C PRO A 238 10.89 -3.17 -14.22
N VAL A 239 9.85 -2.52 -14.72
CA VAL A 239 9.51 -2.42 -16.14
C VAL A 239 9.44 -0.94 -16.50
N GLN A 240 10.19 -0.55 -17.53
CA GLN A 240 10.20 0.83 -17.99
C GLN A 240 8.87 1.17 -18.65
N TRP A 241 8.42 2.40 -18.42
CA TRP A 241 7.25 2.97 -19.09
C TRP A 241 7.50 4.45 -19.40
N GLN A 242 6.94 4.93 -20.51
CA GLN A 242 7.09 6.31 -20.96
C GLN A 242 5.78 7.08 -20.82
#